data_a8ee1f4538989e1cb14145d2e492bdd0
#
_entry.id   a8ee1f4538989e1cb14145d2e492bdd0
#
_cell.length_a   1.000
_cell.length_b   1.000
_cell.length_c   1.000
_cell.angle_alpha   90.00
_cell.angle_beta   90.00
_cell.angle_gamma   90.00
#
_symmetry.space_group_name_H-M   'P 1'
#
loop_
_entity.id
_entity.type
_entity.pdbx_description
1 polymer ?
#
loop_
_entity_poly.entity_id
_entity_poly.type
_entity_poly.pdbx_seq_one_letter_code
_entity_poly.pdbx_strand_id
1 'polypeptide(L)'
;MSESNETVTALDRIRGWREKYRLGLSPSPLEDVTQLSAQLDMTHAHPSGIAQLFASGHVQLDSLFRDNGMLRAAGRRVERVLDDREAKSRVSGVGELSLVVGVAIWKGNQMPVLMYPVEVRKEGRNIENGTVIAFTGRVRLNAAFAAVLRENNVVLDESKLFDGSNYESGTPETSAVFAAITRLAANAFPDFEIERHIILGCFMDPASQMLVESRKIIDQLAQGPTGNTALDALAGDKSAAEALEGAEIPEYSPFDADPHGEYEVGDADNTVRYASQLASAGHSLFVDSAIANNTAEQAAAIASRCVMNGRSVLYVPCVTDQKRRFVQAVAANEMSGQLLDIADDGANAAIDRQLIAAVGFQSGVASSRFDQIADELVGVRSRLTRYLGDLHGVSQE
;
A
#
# COMPACT_ATOMS: atom_id res chain seq x y z
N MET A 1 33.42 37.51 -10.96
CA MET A 1 32.11 36.83 -11.03
C MET A 1 32.30 35.53 -10.29
N SER A 2 31.97 35.51 -9.00
CA SER A 2 32.02 34.30 -8.18
C SER A 2 30.69 33.60 -8.36
N GLU A 3 30.71 32.42 -8.99
CA GLU A 3 29.58 31.49 -8.98
C GLU A 3 29.35 31.07 -7.52
N SER A 4 28.28 31.56 -6.95
CA SER A 4 27.74 31.04 -5.69
C SER A 4 27.28 29.61 -5.95
N ASN A 5 28.14 28.65 -5.62
CA ASN A 5 27.80 27.24 -5.51
C ASN A 5 26.84 27.13 -4.32
N GLU A 6 25.55 27.34 -4.54
CA GLU A 6 24.52 27.04 -3.55
C GLU A 6 24.61 25.55 -3.28
N THR A 7 25.07 25.19 -2.10
CA THR A 7 25.15 23.80 -1.65
C THR A 7 23.72 23.29 -1.50
N VAL A 8 23.24 22.55 -2.52
CA VAL A 8 21.92 21.93 -2.50
C VAL A 8 21.84 21.03 -1.27
N THR A 9 20.96 21.34 -0.35
CA THR A 9 20.77 20.53 0.86
C THR A 9 20.25 19.14 0.52
N ALA A 10 20.49 18.14 1.38
CA ALA A 10 19.94 16.81 1.19
C ALA A 10 18.40 16.84 1.12
N LEU A 11 17.77 17.69 1.91
CA LEU A 11 16.32 17.90 1.89
C LEU A 11 15.82 18.43 0.53
N ASP A 12 16.58 19.35 -0.09
CA ASP A 12 16.25 19.86 -1.43
C ASP A 12 16.39 18.79 -2.50
N ARG A 13 17.35 17.87 -2.34
CA ARG A 13 17.46 16.67 -3.21
C ARG A 13 16.25 15.77 -3.09
N ILE A 14 15.79 15.49 -1.88
CA ILE A 14 14.59 14.68 -1.63
C ILE A 14 13.35 15.35 -2.22
N ARG A 15 13.20 16.67 -2.04
CA ARG A 15 12.14 17.45 -2.70
C ARG A 15 12.22 17.36 -4.22
N GLY A 16 13.43 17.45 -4.76
CA GLY A 16 13.68 17.31 -6.20
C GLY A 16 13.33 15.92 -6.74
N TRP A 17 13.60 14.86 -5.99
CA TRP A 17 13.19 13.49 -6.37
C TRP A 17 11.67 13.33 -6.38
N ARG A 18 10.99 13.85 -5.35
CA ARG A 18 9.53 13.85 -5.31
C ARG A 18 8.93 14.59 -6.51
N GLU A 19 9.49 15.75 -6.85
CA GLU A 19 9.02 16.53 -7.99
C GLU A 19 9.27 15.83 -9.32
N LYS A 20 10.44 15.22 -9.52
CA LYS A 20 10.71 14.38 -10.71
C LYS A 20 9.74 13.21 -10.82
N TYR A 21 9.43 12.56 -9.71
CA TYR A 21 8.44 11.48 -9.69
C TYR A 21 7.08 12.02 -10.11
N ARG A 22 6.63 13.12 -9.52
CA ARG A 22 5.36 13.79 -9.86
C ARG A 22 5.26 14.13 -11.35
N LEU A 23 6.30 14.70 -11.93
CA LEU A 23 6.34 15.08 -13.34
C LEU A 23 6.37 13.88 -14.30
N GLY A 24 6.81 12.72 -13.84
CA GLY A 24 6.82 11.48 -14.61
C GLY A 24 5.50 10.72 -14.60
N LEU A 25 4.55 11.14 -13.76
CA LEU A 25 3.23 10.49 -13.67
C LEU A 25 2.25 11.11 -14.67
N SER A 26 1.39 10.27 -15.22
CA SER A 26 0.17 10.74 -15.88
C SER A 26 -0.78 11.29 -14.82
N PRO A 27 -1.67 12.24 -15.16
CA PRO A 27 -2.70 12.70 -14.25
C PRO A 27 -3.51 11.51 -13.72
N SER A 28 -3.74 11.50 -12.43
CA SER A 28 -4.52 10.42 -11.82
C SER A 28 -6.02 10.66 -11.97
N PRO A 29 -6.87 9.62 -11.87
CA PRO A 29 -8.31 9.81 -11.83
C PRO A 29 -8.80 10.73 -10.71
N LEU A 30 -8.00 10.92 -9.65
CA LEU A 30 -8.26 11.87 -8.57
C LEU A 30 -7.98 13.32 -8.97
N GLU A 31 -7.11 13.53 -9.97
CA GLU A 31 -6.75 14.84 -10.50
C GLU A 31 -7.54 15.19 -11.77
N ASP A 32 -7.95 14.17 -12.53
CA ASP A 32 -8.74 14.31 -13.73
C ASP A 32 -9.65 13.09 -13.92
N VAL A 33 -10.96 13.29 -13.76
CA VAL A 33 -11.96 12.22 -13.88
C VAL A 33 -11.96 11.54 -15.25
N THR A 34 -11.48 12.22 -16.29
CA THR A 34 -11.39 11.65 -17.65
C THR A 34 -10.34 10.55 -17.78
N GLN A 35 -9.43 10.42 -16.82
CA GLN A 35 -8.40 9.37 -16.76
C GLN A 35 -8.91 8.03 -16.20
N LEU A 36 -10.19 7.95 -15.85
CA LEU A 36 -10.77 6.67 -15.43
C LEU A 36 -10.75 5.64 -16.56
N SER A 37 -10.15 4.49 -16.31
CA SER A 37 -10.10 3.36 -17.24
C SER A 37 -11.49 2.78 -17.50
N ALA A 38 -12.33 2.74 -16.47
CA ALA A 38 -13.71 2.27 -16.52
C ALA A 38 -14.60 3.06 -15.54
N GLN A 39 -15.79 3.40 -16.00
CA GLN A 39 -16.75 4.16 -15.20
C GLN A 39 -18.21 3.79 -15.52
N LEU A 40 -19.08 3.93 -14.52
CA LEU A 40 -20.51 4.00 -14.70
C LEU A 40 -20.96 5.44 -14.40
N ASP A 41 -21.35 6.16 -15.42
CA ASP A 41 -21.98 7.47 -15.27
C ASP A 41 -23.45 7.30 -14.86
N MET A 42 -23.79 7.81 -13.70
CA MET A 42 -25.12 7.80 -13.10
C MET A 42 -25.75 9.20 -13.05
N THR A 43 -25.16 10.19 -13.71
CA THR A 43 -25.63 11.59 -13.71
C THR A 43 -27.07 11.70 -14.21
N HIS A 44 -27.44 10.88 -15.19
CA HIS A 44 -28.77 10.80 -15.77
C HIS A 44 -29.55 9.56 -15.35
N ALA A 45 -29.16 8.89 -14.26
CA ALA A 45 -29.94 7.79 -13.69
C ALA A 45 -31.29 8.28 -13.15
N HIS A 46 -32.20 7.34 -12.95
CA HIS A 46 -33.55 7.71 -12.50
C HIS A 46 -33.53 8.40 -11.12
N PRO A 47 -34.14 9.58 -10.97
CA PRO A 47 -34.04 10.37 -9.75
C PRO A 47 -34.45 9.62 -8.47
N SER A 48 -35.48 8.74 -8.55
CA SER A 48 -35.91 7.95 -7.39
C SER A 48 -34.88 6.91 -6.98
N GLY A 49 -34.12 6.32 -7.93
CA GLY A 49 -33.02 5.39 -7.62
C GLY A 49 -31.87 6.12 -6.94
N ILE A 50 -31.51 7.31 -7.43
CA ILE A 50 -30.49 8.16 -6.77
C ILE A 50 -30.97 8.56 -5.37
N ALA A 51 -32.21 9.00 -5.22
CA ALA A 51 -32.78 9.35 -3.90
C ALA A 51 -32.74 8.13 -2.95
N GLN A 52 -33.08 6.92 -3.44
CA GLN A 52 -33.03 5.70 -2.66
C GLN A 52 -31.59 5.41 -2.20
N LEU A 53 -30.58 5.48 -3.10
CA LEU A 53 -29.18 5.26 -2.74
C LEU A 53 -28.75 6.14 -1.56
N PHE A 54 -29.04 7.42 -1.64
CA PHE A 54 -28.66 8.37 -0.59
C PHE A 54 -29.51 8.25 0.68
N ALA A 55 -30.76 7.86 0.61
CA ALA A 55 -31.63 7.72 1.78
C ALA A 55 -31.41 6.41 2.54
N SER A 56 -31.17 5.29 1.84
CA SER A 56 -31.03 3.96 2.44
C SER A 56 -29.59 3.42 2.45
N GLY A 57 -28.66 4.14 1.82
CA GLY A 57 -27.26 3.71 1.70
C GLY A 57 -27.02 2.63 0.64
N HIS A 58 -28.08 2.15 -0.04
CA HIS A 58 -27.95 1.14 -1.09
C HIS A 58 -29.03 1.27 -2.15
N VAL A 59 -28.77 0.75 -3.35
CA VAL A 59 -29.72 0.75 -4.46
C VAL A 59 -29.45 -0.42 -5.41
N GLN A 60 -30.51 -0.94 -6.01
CA GLN A 60 -30.39 -1.91 -7.10
C GLN A 60 -30.18 -1.20 -8.44
N LEU A 61 -29.43 -1.82 -9.35
CA LEU A 61 -29.09 -1.24 -10.65
C LEU A 61 -30.33 -0.97 -11.52
N ASP A 62 -31.36 -1.81 -11.43
CA ASP A 62 -32.64 -1.67 -12.12
C ASP A 62 -33.47 -0.48 -11.63
N SER A 63 -33.33 -0.08 -10.37
CA SER A 63 -33.93 1.13 -9.82
C SER A 63 -33.29 2.41 -10.36
N LEU A 64 -32.01 2.33 -10.76
CA LEU A 64 -31.27 3.44 -11.39
C LEU A 64 -31.53 3.53 -12.90
N PHE A 65 -31.64 2.38 -13.58
CA PHE A 65 -31.80 2.30 -15.04
C PHE A 65 -33.03 1.44 -15.37
N ARG A 66 -34.18 2.09 -15.54
CA ARG A 66 -35.46 1.39 -15.76
C ARG A 66 -35.68 0.91 -17.18
N ASP A 67 -35.02 1.53 -18.16
CA ASP A 67 -35.04 1.06 -19.54
C ASP A 67 -34.13 -0.16 -19.70
N ASN A 68 -34.66 -1.22 -20.33
CA ASN A 68 -33.92 -2.47 -20.50
C ASN A 68 -32.64 -2.34 -21.32
N GLY A 69 -32.57 -1.41 -22.26
CA GLY A 69 -31.37 -1.14 -23.06
C GLY A 69 -30.31 -0.42 -22.21
N MET A 70 -30.74 0.59 -21.46
CA MET A 70 -29.86 1.32 -20.52
C MET A 70 -29.38 0.40 -19.38
N LEU A 71 -30.26 -0.45 -18.83
CA LEU A 71 -29.90 -1.37 -17.78
C LEU A 71 -28.82 -2.36 -18.24
N ARG A 72 -28.97 -2.97 -19.44
CA ARG A 72 -27.94 -3.82 -20.02
C ARG A 72 -26.61 -3.09 -20.27
N ALA A 73 -26.68 -1.85 -20.74
CA ALA A 73 -25.49 -1.03 -20.93
C ALA A 73 -24.79 -0.69 -19.61
N ALA A 74 -25.57 -0.38 -18.56
CA ALA A 74 -25.09 -0.13 -17.22
C ALA A 74 -24.44 -1.41 -16.62
N GLY A 75 -25.08 -2.58 -16.78
CA GLY A 75 -24.53 -3.86 -16.34
C GLY A 75 -23.13 -4.13 -16.93
N ARG A 76 -22.98 -3.95 -18.25
CA ARG A 76 -21.65 -4.10 -18.89
C ARG A 76 -20.62 -3.08 -18.43
N ARG A 77 -21.03 -1.86 -18.06
CA ARG A 77 -20.12 -0.86 -17.50
C ARG A 77 -19.70 -1.22 -16.08
N VAL A 78 -20.64 -1.71 -15.26
CA VAL A 78 -20.33 -2.23 -13.92
C VAL A 78 -19.31 -3.37 -13.99
N GLU A 79 -19.47 -4.32 -14.93
CA GLU A 79 -18.49 -5.40 -15.11
C GLU A 79 -17.10 -4.84 -15.36
N ARG A 80 -16.96 -3.89 -16.31
CA ARG A 80 -15.66 -3.27 -16.60
C ARG A 80 -15.08 -2.53 -15.38
N VAL A 81 -15.92 -1.87 -14.58
CA VAL A 81 -15.48 -1.20 -13.34
C VAL A 81 -14.97 -2.23 -12.33
N LEU A 82 -15.62 -3.39 -12.22
CA LEU A 82 -15.18 -4.47 -11.34
C LEU A 82 -13.88 -5.12 -11.83
N ASP A 83 -13.75 -5.32 -13.15
CA ASP A 83 -12.53 -5.84 -13.76
C ASP A 83 -11.34 -4.88 -13.56
N ASP A 84 -11.56 -3.57 -13.75
CA ASP A 84 -10.56 -2.52 -13.50
C ASP A 84 -10.14 -2.48 -12.02
N ARG A 85 -11.11 -2.56 -11.10
CA ARG A 85 -10.86 -2.69 -9.66
C ARG A 85 -9.99 -3.91 -9.35
N GLU A 86 -10.36 -5.08 -9.91
CA GLU A 86 -9.60 -6.31 -9.66
C GLU A 86 -8.18 -6.22 -10.23
N ALA A 87 -8.01 -5.67 -11.42
CA ALA A 87 -6.69 -5.44 -12.02
C ALA A 87 -5.82 -4.54 -11.14
N LYS A 88 -6.36 -3.42 -10.66
CA LYS A 88 -5.66 -2.51 -9.76
C LYS A 88 -5.36 -3.15 -8.41
N SER A 89 -6.30 -3.90 -7.84
CA SER A 89 -6.10 -4.65 -6.59
C SER A 89 -5.00 -5.70 -6.69
N ARG A 90 -4.88 -6.39 -7.82
CA ARG A 90 -3.78 -7.35 -8.05
C ARG A 90 -2.39 -6.68 -8.03
N VAL A 91 -2.31 -5.46 -8.51
CA VAL A 91 -1.03 -4.71 -8.57
C VAL A 91 -0.72 -4.04 -7.24
N SER A 92 -1.68 -3.32 -6.66
CA SER A 92 -1.46 -2.48 -5.47
C SER A 92 -1.90 -3.13 -4.15
N GLY A 93 -2.61 -4.25 -4.20
CA GLY A 93 -3.20 -4.88 -3.01
C GLY A 93 -4.48 -4.20 -2.52
N VAL A 94 -4.85 -3.06 -3.09
CA VAL A 94 -6.03 -2.29 -2.70
C VAL A 94 -6.86 -1.94 -3.93
N GLY A 95 -8.17 -2.16 -3.86
CA GLY A 95 -9.12 -1.86 -4.93
C GLY A 95 -10.39 -1.28 -4.35
N GLU A 96 -10.39 -0.01 -3.96
CA GLU A 96 -11.56 0.68 -3.44
C GLU A 96 -12.37 1.29 -4.58
N LEU A 97 -13.67 1.01 -4.61
CA LEU A 97 -14.61 1.70 -5.49
C LEU A 97 -15.14 2.95 -4.80
N SER A 98 -15.29 4.01 -5.56
CA SER A 98 -15.89 5.24 -5.08
C SER A 98 -16.99 5.73 -6.01
N LEU A 99 -18.04 6.26 -5.42
CA LEU A 99 -19.03 7.08 -6.11
C LEU A 99 -18.62 8.54 -5.94
N VAL A 100 -18.25 9.18 -7.03
CA VAL A 100 -17.96 10.61 -7.08
C VAL A 100 -19.26 11.38 -7.25
N VAL A 101 -19.45 12.43 -6.47
CA VAL A 101 -20.53 13.40 -6.62
C VAL A 101 -19.93 14.78 -6.75
N GLY A 102 -20.14 15.40 -7.91
CA GLY A 102 -19.59 16.68 -8.29
C GLY A 102 -18.19 16.60 -8.87
N VAL A 103 -17.99 17.32 -9.96
CA VAL A 103 -16.71 17.53 -10.63
C VAL A 103 -16.44 19.02 -10.68
N ALA A 104 -15.31 19.45 -10.11
CA ALA A 104 -14.85 20.82 -10.16
C ALA A 104 -14.15 21.06 -11.49
N ILE A 105 -14.55 22.13 -12.17
CA ILE A 105 -14.06 22.51 -13.49
C ILE A 105 -13.44 23.90 -13.41
N TRP A 106 -12.20 24.03 -13.87
CA TRP A 106 -11.52 25.31 -14.10
C TRP A 106 -10.36 25.13 -15.08
N LYS A 107 -10.21 26.05 -16.02
CA LYS A 107 -9.09 26.04 -17.01
C LYS A 107 -8.88 24.66 -17.68
N GLY A 108 -9.94 23.91 -17.92
CA GLY A 108 -9.88 22.58 -18.53
C GLY A 108 -9.57 21.41 -17.58
N ASN A 109 -9.33 21.66 -16.30
CA ASN A 109 -9.23 20.59 -15.30
C ASN A 109 -10.62 20.08 -14.93
N GLN A 110 -10.74 18.79 -14.63
CA GLN A 110 -11.98 18.11 -14.24
C GLN A 110 -11.71 17.21 -13.02
N MET A 111 -11.72 17.80 -11.82
CA MET A 111 -11.38 17.05 -10.60
C MET A 111 -12.63 16.58 -9.85
N PRO A 112 -12.65 15.30 -9.40
CA PRO A 112 -13.66 14.81 -8.47
C PRO A 112 -13.70 15.64 -7.19
N VAL A 113 -14.90 15.92 -6.64
CA VAL A 113 -15.05 16.71 -5.41
C VAL A 113 -15.37 15.85 -4.21
N LEU A 114 -16.55 15.22 -4.19
CA LEU A 114 -16.99 14.38 -3.09
C LEU A 114 -16.85 12.91 -3.47
N MET A 115 -16.29 12.11 -2.57
CA MET A 115 -16.06 10.69 -2.77
C MET A 115 -16.79 9.89 -1.69
N TYR A 116 -17.67 9.02 -2.12
CA TYR A 116 -18.38 8.06 -1.27
C TYR A 116 -17.78 6.68 -1.49
N PRO A 117 -17.14 6.05 -0.49
CA PRO A 117 -16.73 4.67 -0.59
C PRO A 117 -17.91 3.76 -0.84
N VAL A 118 -17.82 2.88 -1.82
CA VAL A 118 -18.91 1.98 -2.19
C VAL A 118 -18.40 0.56 -2.44
N GLU A 119 -19.30 -0.39 -2.26
CA GLU A 119 -19.14 -1.74 -2.78
C GLU A 119 -20.23 -2.03 -3.82
N VAL A 120 -19.89 -2.93 -4.73
CA VAL A 120 -20.83 -3.46 -5.71
C VAL A 120 -20.97 -4.96 -5.45
N ARG A 121 -22.16 -5.38 -5.06
CA ARG A 121 -22.50 -6.78 -4.76
C ARG A 121 -23.33 -7.36 -5.88
N LYS A 122 -23.09 -8.62 -6.20
CA LYS A 122 -23.91 -9.40 -7.13
C LYS A 122 -24.78 -10.36 -6.33
N GLU A 123 -26.06 -10.05 -6.16
CA GLU A 123 -27.01 -10.84 -5.36
C GLU A 123 -27.85 -11.82 -6.20
N GLY A 124 -27.64 -11.89 -7.53
CA GLY A 124 -28.41 -12.72 -8.47
C GLY A 124 -27.57 -13.38 -9.55
N ARG A 125 -28.22 -14.25 -10.34
CA ARG A 125 -27.58 -14.92 -11.49
C ARG A 125 -27.30 -13.99 -12.66
N ASN A 126 -28.07 -12.91 -12.79
CA ASN A 126 -27.96 -11.91 -13.85
C ASN A 126 -27.48 -10.58 -13.24
N ILE A 127 -26.44 -9.99 -13.82
CA ILE A 127 -25.89 -8.68 -13.39
C ILE A 127 -26.96 -7.59 -13.46
N GLU A 128 -27.84 -7.66 -14.42
CA GLU A 128 -28.89 -6.67 -14.65
C GLU A 128 -29.86 -6.54 -13.48
N ASN A 129 -30.29 -7.67 -12.90
CA ASN A 129 -31.36 -7.70 -11.88
C ASN A 129 -30.86 -8.08 -10.47
N GLY A 130 -29.57 -8.16 -10.26
CA GLY A 130 -28.99 -8.60 -8.98
C GLY A 130 -27.76 -7.81 -8.58
N THR A 131 -27.51 -6.66 -9.21
CA THR A 131 -26.41 -5.79 -8.82
C THR A 131 -26.89 -4.73 -7.84
N VAL A 132 -26.31 -4.71 -6.67
CA VAL A 132 -26.55 -3.70 -5.62
C VAL A 132 -25.29 -2.84 -5.47
N ILE A 133 -25.50 -1.53 -5.46
CA ILE A 133 -24.48 -0.54 -5.11
C ILE A 133 -24.79 -0.07 -3.68
N ALA A 134 -23.83 -0.17 -2.77
CA ALA A 134 -24.01 0.20 -1.37
C ALA A 134 -22.84 1.05 -0.86
N PHE A 135 -23.13 2.06 -0.05
CA PHE A 135 -22.11 2.83 0.66
C PHE A 135 -21.45 1.97 1.75
N THR A 136 -20.12 2.04 1.84
CA THR A 136 -19.33 1.32 2.85
C THR A 136 -18.74 2.25 3.90
N GLY A 137 -18.82 3.55 3.69
CA GLY A 137 -18.25 4.54 4.60
C GLY A 137 -18.85 5.93 4.41
N ARG A 138 -18.29 6.88 5.15
CA ARG A 138 -18.69 8.28 5.08
C ARG A 138 -18.10 8.96 3.85
N VAL A 139 -18.82 9.99 3.36
CA VAL A 139 -18.30 10.87 2.32
C VAL A 139 -17.02 11.56 2.80
N ARG A 140 -16.10 11.74 1.88
CA ARG A 140 -14.85 12.48 2.08
C ARG A 140 -14.59 13.40 0.91
N LEU A 141 -13.86 14.47 1.18
CA LEU A 141 -13.35 15.34 0.12
C LEU A 141 -12.22 14.63 -0.60
N ASN A 142 -12.12 14.78 -1.93
CA ASN A 142 -10.99 14.30 -2.68
C ASN A 142 -9.69 14.96 -2.17
N ALA A 143 -8.76 14.14 -1.70
CA ALA A 143 -7.51 14.63 -1.11
C ALA A 143 -6.63 15.40 -2.12
N ALA A 144 -6.64 14.99 -3.41
CA ALA A 144 -5.93 15.72 -4.47
C ALA A 144 -6.55 17.11 -4.70
N PHE A 145 -7.87 17.18 -4.74
CA PHE A 145 -8.59 18.45 -4.85
C PHE A 145 -8.33 19.36 -3.64
N ALA A 146 -8.40 18.83 -2.42
CA ALA A 146 -8.09 19.57 -1.21
C ALA A 146 -6.64 20.08 -1.20
N ALA A 147 -5.69 19.32 -1.76
CA ALA A 147 -4.30 19.74 -1.88
C ALA A 147 -4.15 20.92 -2.86
N VAL A 148 -4.79 20.85 -4.03
CA VAL A 148 -4.78 21.95 -5.02
C VAL A 148 -5.37 23.22 -4.44
N LEU A 149 -6.49 23.15 -3.71
CA LEU A 149 -7.10 24.30 -3.04
C LEU A 149 -6.12 24.92 -2.03
N ARG A 150 -5.48 24.08 -1.19
CA ARG A 150 -4.53 24.53 -0.17
C ARG A 150 -3.29 25.18 -0.78
N GLU A 151 -2.78 24.65 -1.88
CA GLU A 151 -1.65 25.22 -2.63
C GLU A 151 -1.97 26.61 -3.20
N ASN A 152 -3.23 26.90 -3.42
CA ASN A 152 -3.74 28.20 -3.85
C ASN A 152 -4.34 29.03 -2.69
N ASN A 153 -3.90 28.76 -1.46
CA ASN A 153 -4.33 29.46 -0.23
C ASN A 153 -5.84 29.38 0.07
N VAL A 154 -6.54 28.40 -0.48
CA VAL A 154 -7.94 28.12 -0.14
C VAL A 154 -7.95 27.01 0.90
N VAL A 155 -8.23 27.37 2.16
CA VAL A 155 -8.31 26.39 3.26
C VAL A 155 -9.77 25.99 3.46
N LEU A 156 -10.06 24.69 3.28
CA LEU A 156 -11.36 24.11 3.59
C LEU A 156 -11.30 23.47 4.98
N ASP A 157 -12.29 23.79 5.81
CA ASP A 157 -12.52 23.12 7.07
C ASP A 157 -13.56 22.00 6.84
N GLU A 158 -13.07 20.78 6.68
CA GLU A 158 -13.94 19.62 6.38
C GLU A 158 -14.97 19.40 7.49
N SER A 159 -14.65 19.72 8.74
CA SER A 159 -15.58 19.58 9.85
C SER A 159 -16.82 20.48 9.71
N LYS A 160 -16.64 21.66 9.10
CA LYS A 160 -17.73 22.60 8.83
C LYS A 160 -18.47 22.29 7.53
N LEU A 161 -17.77 21.69 6.55
CA LEU A 161 -18.40 21.26 5.30
C LEU A 161 -19.34 20.08 5.52
N PHE A 162 -18.96 19.20 6.44
CA PHE A 162 -19.67 17.96 6.75
C PHE A 162 -20.22 18.00 8.19
N ASP A 163 -20.88 19.09 8.57
CA ASP A 163 -21.48 19.23 9.90
C ASP A 163 -22.52 18.12 10.17
N GLY A 164 -22.44 17.51 11.37
CA GLY A 164 -23.11 16.27 11.73
C GLY A 164 -24.62 16.22 11.56
N SER A 165 -25.31 17.37 11.49
CA SER A 165 -26.75 17.45 11.22
C SER A 165 -27.15 16.94 9.83
N ASN A 166 -26.22 16.92 8.86
CA ASN A 166 -26.49 16.52 7.48
C ASN A 166 -26.24 15.02 7.24
N TYR A 167 -25.66 14.31 8.20
CA TYR A 167 -25.31 12.89 8.07
C TYR A 167 -26.38 11.92 8.59
N GLU A 168 -27.23 12.34 9.51
CA GLU A 168 -28.27 11.48 10.07
C GLU A 168 -29.35 11.10 9.05
N SER A 169 -29.50 11.89 7.98
CA SER A 169 -30.41 11.61 6.88
C SER A 169 -29.75 10.99 5.64
N GLY A 170 -28.47 10.62 5.70
CA GLY A 170 -27.76 9.94 4.61
C GLY A 170 -27.32 10.81 3.44
N THR A 171 -27.74 12.06 3.37
CA THR A 171 -27.36 12.99 2.29
C THR A 171 -26.82 14.28 2.87
N PRO A 172 -25.53 14.61 2.66
CA PRO A 172 -25.15 16.01 2.72
C PRO A 172 -26.02 16.73 1.67
N GLU A 173 -26.54 17.90 1.99
CA GLU A 173 -27.04 18.80 0.95
C GLU A 173 -25.85 19.17 0.06
N THR A 174 -25.56 18.32 -0.93
CA THR A 174 -24.40 18.49 -1.83
C THR A 174 -24.38 19.89 -2.44
N SER A 175 -25.56 20.47 -2.65
CA SER A 175 -25.72 21.86 -3.15
C SER A 175 -25.13 22.89 -2.19
N ALA A 176 -25.33 22.75 -0.88
CA ALA A 176 -24.75 23.65 0.12
C ALA A 176 -23.24 23.52 0.23
N VAL A 177 -22.75 22.28 0.18
CA VAL A 177 -21.31 22.00 0.16
C VAL A 177 -20.66 22.59 -1.08
N PHE A 178 -21.22 22.36 -2.27
CA PHE A 178 -20.72 22.92 -3.52
C PHE A 178 -20.72 24.44 -3.52
N ALA A 179 -21.81 25.08 -3.07
CA ALA A 179 -21.88 26.53 -2.95
C ALA A 179 -20.82 27.09 -1.98
N ALA A 180 -20.56 26.41 -0.87
CA ALA A 180 -19.52 26.80 0.07
C ALA A 180 -18.12 26.71 -0.55
N ILE A 181 -17.80 25.61 -1.23
CA ILE A 181 -16.52 25.40 -1.92
C ILE A 181 -16.36 26.44 -3.03
N THR A 182 -17.35 26.62 -3.90
CA THR A 182 -17.32 27.57 -5.01
C THR A 182 -17.06 28.98 -4.52
N ARG A 183 -17.73 29.40 -3.45
CA ARG A 183 -17.54 30.73 -2.86
C ARG A 183 -16.11 30.94 -2.33
N LEU A 184 -15.51 29.92 -1.71
CA LEU A 184 -14.15 29.98 -1.19
C LEU A 184 -13.09 29.94 -2.31
N ALA A 185 -13.37 29.19 -3.38
CA ALA A 185 -12.47 29.00 -4.51
C ALA A 185 -12.52 30.16 -5.52
N ALA A 186 -13.60 30.93 -5.57
CA ALA A 186 -13.87 31.97 -6.59
C ALA A 186 -12.75 33.00 -6.74
N ASN A 187 -12.06 33.37 -5.66
CA ASN A 187 -10.97 34.33 -5.72
C ASN A 187 -9.64 33.73 -6.21
N ALA A 188 -9.45 32.44 -6.05
CA ALA A 188 -8.22 31.73 -6.39
C ALA A 188 -8.26 31.15 -7.81
N PHE A 189 -9.45 30.75 -8.26
CA PHE A 189 -9.63 30.05 -9.53
C PHE A 189 -10.61 30.81 -10.40
N PRO A 190 -10.17 31.50 -11.47
CA PRO A 190 -11.07 32.07 -12.48
C PRO A 190 -11.92 30.96 -13.13
N ASP A 191 -13.19 31.26 -13.38
CA ASP A 191 -14.14 30.35 -14.05
C ASP A 191 -14.35 29.01 -13.30
N PHE A 192 -14.20 29.02 -11.96
CA PHE A 192 -14.40 27.85 -11.13
C PHE A 192 -15.88 27.55 -10.97
N GLU A 193 -16.26 26.33 -11.36
CA GLU A 193 -17.61 25.80 -11.13
C GLU A 193 -17.57 24.34 -10.71
N ILE A 194 -18.62 23.88 -10.05
CA ILE A 194 -18.80 22.46 -9.72
C ILE A 194 -20.04 21.97 -10.45
N GLU A 195 -19.81 21.10 -11.44
CA GLU A 195 -20.90 20.42 -12.13
C GLU A 195 -21.35 19.18 -11.36
N ARG A 196 -22.66 18.92 -11.40
CA ARG A 196 -23.24 17.76 -10.74
C ARG A 196 -23.10 16.51 -11.59
N HIS A 197 -21.97 15.85 -11.47
CA HIS A 197 -21.74 14.51 -12.01
C HIS A 197 -21.86 13.45 -10.91
N ILE A 198 -22.36 12.27 -11.25
CA ILE A 198 -22.42 11.11 -10.37
C ILE A 198 -21.74 9.94 -11.09
N ILE A 199 -20.54 9.60 -10.68
CA ILE A 199 -19.68 8.67 -11.39
C ILE A 199 -19.18 7.59 -10.45
N LEU A 200 -19.46 6.32 -10.76
CA LEU A 200 -18.91 5.16 -10.07
C LEU A 200 -17.66 4.66 -10.82
N GLY A 201 -16.56 4.48 -10.11
CA GLY A 201 -15.31 3.99 -10.66
C GLY A 201 -14.28 3.61 -9.59
N CYS A 202 -13.16 3.06 -10.03
CA CYS A 202 -12.00 2.84 -9.19
C CYS A 202 -11.03 4.02 -9.34
N PHE A 203 -11.13 4.98 -8.43
CA PHE A 203 -10.32 6.21 -8.42
C PHE A 203 -8.95 6.00 -7.77
N MET A 204 -8.66 4.78 -7.33
CA MET A 204 -7.40 4.49 -6.66
C MET A 204 -6.22 4.73 -7.59
N ASP A 205 -5.29 5.51 -7.09
CA ASP A 205 -3.99 5.74 -7.69
C ASP A 205 -2.90 5.66 -6.62
N PRO A 206 -2.15 4.54 -6.59
CA PRO A 206 -1.06 4.35 -5.63
C PRO A 206 0.01 5.44 -5.73
N ALA A 207 0.24 5.97 -6.92
CA ALA A 207 1.24 7.01 -7.15
C ALA A 207 0.86 8.33 -6.47
N SER A 208 -0.39 8.75 -6.57
CA SER A 208 -0.90 9.94 -5.85
C SER A 208 -0.79 9.78 -4.35
N GLN A 209 -1.07 8.60 -3.82
CA GLN A 209 -0.93 8.34 -2.38
C GLN A 209 0.53 8.41 -1.93
N MET A 210 1.46 7.86 -2.72
CA MET A 210 2.90 8.01 -2.47
C MET A 210 3.35 9.47 -2.45
N LEU A 211 2.82 10.32 -3.32
CA LEU A 211 3.12 11.75 -3.32
C LEU A 211 2.62 12.46 -2.05
N VAL A 212 1.46 12.08 -1.55
CA VAL A 212 0.93 12.63 -0.28
C VAL A 212 1.80 12.17 0.90
N GLU A 213 2.12 10.90 0.99
CA GLU A 213 2.94 10.36 2.08
C GLU A 213 4.38 10.89 2.04
N SER A 214 4.99 10.98 0.85
CA SER A 214 6.33 11.56 0.69
C SER A 214 6.40 13.02 1.15
N ARG A 215 5.32 13.79 0.98
CA ARG A 215 5.25 15.16 1.50
C ARG A 215 5.28 15.19 3.03
N LYS A 216 4.51 14.32 3.69
CA LYS A 216 4.52 14.21 5.16
C LYS A 216 5.92 13.87 5.69
N ILE A 217 6.61 12.93 5.04
CA ILE A 217 7.99 12.57 5.40
C ILE A 217 8.92 13.77 5.23
N ILE A 218 8.84 14.51 4.13
CA ILE A 218 9.64 15.72 3.89
C ILE A 218 9.36 16.79 4.98
N ASP A 219 8.10 16.98 5.33
CA ASP A 219 7.70 17.94 6.35
C ASP A 219 8.21 17.54 7.75
N GLN A 220 8.25 16.23 8.05
CA GLN A 220 8.85 15.70 9.28
C GLN A 220 10.38 15.91 9.31
N LEU A 221 11.07 15.54 8.23
CA LEU A 221 12.52 15.75 8.09
C LEU A 221 12.92 17.22 8.19
N ALA A 222 12.07 18.13 7.76
CA ALA A 222 12.29 19.58 7.90
C ALA A 222 12.16 20.09 9.35
N GLN A 223 11.45 19.34 10.22
CA GLN A 223 11.27 19.68 11.64
C GLN A 223 12.40 19.13 12.53
N GLY A 224 13.13 18.12 12.07
CA GLY A 224 14.23 17.49 12.80
C GLY A 224 14.36 16.00 12.52
N PRO A 225 15.26 15.31 13.25
CA PRO A 225 15.47 13.87 13.09
C PRO A 225 14.18 13.06 13.31
N THR A 226 13.98 12.07 12.45
CA THR A 226 12.78 11.18 12.49
C THR A 226 12.96 10.01 13.45
N GLY A 227 14.20 9.76 13.90
CA GLY A 227 14.57 8.56 14.64
C GLY A 227 14.86 7.34 13.75
N ASN A 228 14.73 7.48 12.43
CA ASN A 228 15.19 6.49 11.47
C ASN A 228 16.56 6.91 10.93
N THR A 229 17.62 6.26 11.39
CA THR A 229 19.01 6.63 11.09
C THR A 229 19.29 6.71 9.58
N ALA A 230 18.73 5.80 8.77
CA ALA A 230 18.92 5.81 7.32
C ALA A 230 18.23 7.02 6.65
N LEU A 231 17.00 7.34 7.07
CA LEU A 231 16.26 8.51 6.58
C LEU A 231 16.90 9.82 7.02
N ASP A 232 17.34 9.90 8.26
CA ASP A 232 17.98 11.10 8.82
C ASP A 232 19.33 11.35 8.14
N ALA A 233 20.13 10.30 7.92
CA ALA A 233 21.38 10.38 7.15
C ALA A 233 21.14 10.82 5.70
N LEU A 234 20.11 10.27 5.04
CA LEU A 234 19.70 10.67 3.69
C LEU A 234 19.27 12.13 3.62
N ALA A 235 18.63 12.63 4.69
CA ALA A 235 18.24 14.02 4.85
C ALA A 235 19.41 14.95 5.24
N GLY A 236 20.62 14.42 5.44
CA GLY A 236 21.84 15.16 5.67
C GLY A 236 22.22 15.32 7.14
N ASP A 237 21.63 14.56 8.05
CA ASP A 237 22.08 14.48 9.43
C ASP A 237 23.44 13.76 9.49
N LYS A 238 24.48 14.51 9.93
CA LYS A 238 25.87 14.01 9.95
C LYS A 238 26.06 12.92 11.00
N SER A 239 25.42 13.06 12.17
CA SER A 239 25.54 12.07 13.24
C SER A 239 24.92 10.72 12.82
N ALA A 240 23.79 10.77 12.13
CA ALA A 240 23.17 9.58 11.56
C ALA A 240 24.03 8.93 10.45
N ALA A 241 24.67 9.75 9.60
CA ALA A 241 25.57 9.25 8.56
C ALA A 241 26.82 8.58 9.17
N GLU A 242 27.45 9.22 10.15
CA GLU A 242 28.61 8.68 10.89
C GLU A 242 28.25 7.37 11.61
N ALA A 243 27.04 7.29 12.19
CA ALA A 243 26.56 6.08 12.84
C ALA A 243 26.37 4.90 11.85
N LEU A 244 25.94 5.18 10.62
CA LEU A 244 25.82 4.16 9.57
C LEU A 244 27.18 3.72 9.04
N GLU A 245 28.11 4.68 8.83
CA GLU A 245 29.46 4.39 8.34
C GLU A 245 30.32 3.65 9.39
N GLY A 246 30.13 3.95 10.67
CA GLY A 246 30.86 3.33 11.78
C GLY A 246 30.31 1.97 12.25
N ALA A 247 29.21 1.49 11.67
CA ALA A 247 28.66 0.20 12.03
C ALA A 247 29.56 -0.96 11.58
N GLU A 248 29.92 -1.84 12.52
CA GLU A 248 30.69 -3.04 12.20
C GLU A 248 29.84 -3.97 11.31
N ILE A 249 30.38 -4.27 10.14
CA ILE A 249 29.75 -5.21 9.20
C ILE A 249 30.42 -6.58 9.41
N PRO A 250 29.65 -7.63 9.75
CA PRO A 250 30.19 -8.99 9.84
C PRO A 250 30.87 -9.41 8.54
N GLU A 251 31.99 -10.11 8.65
CA GLU A 251 32.71 -10.62 7.49
C GLU A 251 31.91 -11.75 6.81
N TYR A 252 31.85 -11.69 5.47
CA TYR A 252 31.21 -12.76 4.71
C TYR A 252 32.00 -14.05 4.83
N SER A 253 31.36 -15.13 5.22
CA SER A 253 31.93 -16.47 5.20
C SER A 253 31.33 -17.28 4.04
N PRO A 254 32.17 -17.86 3.16
CA PRO A 254 31.69 -18.79 2.14
C PRO A 254 31.37 -20.18 2.72
N PHE A 255 31.68 -20.41 3.98
CA PHE A 255 31.42 -21.67 4.67
C PHE A 255 30.12 -21.63 5.44
N ASP A 256 29.56 -22.80 5.66
CA ASP A 256 28.37 -22.95 6.50
C ASP A 256 28.63 -22.44 7.92
N ALA A 257 27.63 -21.71 8.44
CA ALA A 257 27.67 -21.27 9.81
C ALA A 257 27.49 -22.42 10.81
N ASP A 258 27.68 -22.14 12.10
CA ASP A 258 27.34 -23.08 13.18
C ASP A 258 25.82 -23.35 13.14
N PRO A 259 25.39 -24.63 13.00
CA PRO A 259 23.97 -25.00 12.96
C PRO A 259 23.15 -24.51 14.16
N HIS A 260 23.77 -24.31 15.32
CA HIS A 260 23.10 -23.76 16.50
C HIS A 260 22.67 -22.28 16.33
N GLY A 261 23.24 -21.59 15.34
CA GLY A 261 22.92 -20.23 14.98
C GLY A 261 22.17 -20.10 13.66
N GLU A 262 21.76 -21.18 13.03
CA GLU A 262 21.00 -21.17 11.77
C GLU A 262 19.51 -21.15 12.07
N TYR A 263 18.91 -19.97 11.92
CA TYR A 263 17.48 -19.73 12.14
C TYR A 263 16.72 -19.43 10.86
N GLU A 264 17.37 -19.56 9.72
CA GLU A 264 16.77 -19.40 8.41
C GLU A 264 15.87 -20.59 8.09
N VAL A 265 14.63 -20.31 7.67
CA VAL A 265 13.73 -21.35 7.19
C VAL A 265 13.94 -21.61 5.71
N GLY A 266 13.66 -22.83 5.28
CA GLY A 266 13.84 -23.27 3.90
C GLY A 266 15.30 -23.52 3.55
N ASP A 267 15.58 -23.58 2.25
CA ASP A 267 16.92 -23.84 1.72
C ASP A 267 17.65 -22.51 1.42
N ALA A 268 18.30 -21.98 2.44
CA ALA A 268 19.02 -20.72 2.36
C ALA A 268 20.52 -20.96 2.01
N ASP A 269 20.97 -20.34 0.92
CA ASP A 269 22.39 -20.33 0.58
C ASP A 269 23.20 -19.36 1.48
N ASN A 270 24.53 -19.37 1.36
CA ASN A 270 25.41 -18.54 2.18
C ASN A 270 25.18 -17.04 1.98
N THR A 271 24.73 -16.61 0.79
CA THR A 271 24.40 -15.21 0.51
C THR A 271 23.15 -14.78 1.27
N VAL A 272 22.11 -15.61 1.27
CA VAL A 272 20.87 -15.35 2.03
C VAL A 272 21.16 -15.39 3.52
N ARG A 273 21.97 -16.32 4.01
CA ARG A 273 22.41 -16.37 5.42
C ARG A 273 23.14 -15.11 5.82
N TYR A 274 24.06 -14.64 5.01
CA TYR A 274 24.78 -13.39 5.25
C TYR A 274 23.84 -12.18 5.28
N ALA A 275 22.92 -12.10 4.30
CA ALA A 275 21.92 -11.05 4.28
C ALA A 275 21.03 -11.09 5.54
N SER A 276 20.65 -12.28 6.01
CA SER A 276 19.87 -12.46 7.23
C SER A 276 20.62 -12.05 8.49
N GLN A 277 21.95 -12.32 8.54
CA GLN A 277 22.81 -11.87 9.64
C GLN A 277 22.88 -10.35 9.70
N LEU A 278 23.12 -9.70 8.56
CA LEU A 278 23.15 -8.23 8.45
C LEU A 278 21.80 -7.62 8.87
N ALA A 279 20.69 -8.13 8.33
CA ALA A 279 19.35 -7.63 8.65
C ALA A 279 19.04 -7.79 10.15
N SER A 280 19.36 -8.95 10.74
CA SER A 280 19.10 -9.20 12.16
C SER A 280 20.02 -8.38 13.07
N ALA A 281 21.22 -8.01 12.63
CA ALA A 281 22.09 -7.07 13.32
C ALA A 281 21.60 -5.60 13.23
N GLY A 282 20.68 -5.30 12.30
CA GLY A 282 20.11 -3.97 12.12
C GLY A 282 20.69 -3.15 10.99
N HIS A 283 21.49 -3.77 10.12
CA HIS A 283 22.02 -3.10 8.95
C HIS A 283 20.96 -2.95 7.86
N SER A 284 21.00 -1.82 7.17
CA SER A 284 20.26 -1.62 5.91
C SER A 284 21.05 -2.27 4.78
N LEU A 285 20.37 -3.06 3.95
CA LEU A 285 21.01 -3.77 2.83
C LEU A 285 20.12 -3.72 1.60
N PHE A 286 20.75 -3.82 0.45
CA PHE A 286 20.10 -4.04 -0.83
C PHE A 286 20.47 -5.44 -1.32
N VAL A 287 19.46 -6.27 -1.58
CA VAL A 287 19.64 -7.63 -2.08
C VAL A 287 19.25 -7.66 -3.54
N ASP A 288 20.22 -7.79 -4.43
CA ASP A 288 20.01 -8.02 -5.86
C ASP A 288 19.95 -9.52 -6.13
N SER A 289 18.78 -10.02 -6.51
CA SER A 289 18.56 -11.43 -6.80
C SER A 289 18.32 -11.64 -8.29
N ALA A 290 19.24 -12.32 -8.96
CA ALA A 290 19.12 -12.69 -10.36
C ALA A 290 18.02 -13.74 -10.60
N ILE A 291 17.57 -14.44 -9.55
CA ILE A 291 16.58 -15.51 -9.63
C ILE A 291 15.25 -14.99 -9.07
N ALA A 292 14.44 -14.40 -9.94
CA ALA A 292 13.16 -13.80 -9.56
C ALA A 292 12.15 -14.75 -8.88
N ASN A 293 12.34 -16.06 -8.96
CA ASN A 293 11.38 -17.03 -8.47
C ASN A 293 11.49 -17.38 -6.98
N ASN A 294 12.62 -17.12 -6.34
CA ASN A 294 12.88 -17.48 -4.93
C ASN A 294 12.90 -16.29 -3.96
N THR A 295 12.52 -15.11 -4.39
CA THR A 295 12.57 -13.91 -3.53
C THR A 295 11.66 -13.99 -2.30
N ALA A 296 10.56 -14.71 -2.40
CA ALA A 296 9.63 -14.90 -1.28
C ALA A 296 10.21 -15.84 -0.20
N GLU A 297 10.85 -16.93 -0.62
CA GLU A 297 11.54 -17.89 0.26
C GLU A 297 12.75 -17.23 0.92
N GLN A 298 13.54 -16.47 0.17
CA GLN A 298 14.66 -15.68 0.70
C GLN A 298 14.19 -14.65 1.73
N ALA A 299 13.12 -13.94 1.45
CA ALA A 299 12.52 -13.00 2.39
C ALA A 299 11.99 -13.71 3.66
N ALA A 300 11.39 -14.90 3.53
CA ALA A 300 10.96 -15.70 4.67
C ALA A 300 12.15 -16.17 5.51
N ALA A 301 13.26 -16.59 4.89
CA ALA A 301 14.49 -16.96 5.58
C ALA A 301 15.09 -15.79 6.37
N ILE A 302 15.17 -14.60 5.76
CA ILE A 302 15.63 -13.37 6.45
C ILE A 302 14.70 -13.01 7.61
N ALA A 303 13.39 -13.07 7.38
CA ALA A 303 12.38 -12.75 8.39
C ALA A 303 12.46 -13.71 9.58
N SER A 304 12.60 -15.01 9.35
CA SER A 304 12.67 -16.02 10.42
C SER A 304 13.86 -15.76 11.36
N ARG A 305 15.04 -15.48 10.82
CA ARG A 305 16.21 -15.13 11.64
C ARG A 305 15.99 -13.84 12.44
N CYS A 306 15.41 -12.82 11.81
CA CYS A 306 15.10 -11.58 12.52
C CYS A 306 14.13 -11.81 13.70
N VAL A 307 13.08 -12.60 13.50
CA VAL A 307 12.11 -12.95 14.53
C VAL A 307 12.76 -13.77 15.65
N MET A 308 13.58 -14.75 15.31
CA MET A 308 14.33 -15.55 16.32
C MET A 308 15.29 -14.70 17.16
N ASN A 309 15.81 -13.61 16.58
CA ASN A 309 16.61 -12.62 17.32
C ASN A 309 15.76 -11.54 18.02
N GLY A 310 14.45 -11.76 18.19
CA GLY A 310 13.55 -10.89 18.94
C GLY A 310 13.15 -9.61 18.22
N ARG A 311 13.33 -9.55 16.88
CA ARG A 311 12.92 -8.38 16.08
C ARG A 311 11.54 -8.59 15.48
N SER A 312 10.75 -7.53 15.42
CA SER A 312 9.54 -7.49 14.59
C SER A 312 9.90 -7.18 13.14
N VAL A 313 9.24 -7.85 12.21
CA VAL A 313 9.49 -7.71 10.76
C VAL A 313 8.22 -7.22 10.07
N LEU A 314 8.34 -6.15 9.27
CA LEU A 314 7.31 -5.71 8.36
C LEU A 314 7.71 -6.07 6.93
N TYR A 315 6.99 -7.01 6.32
CA TYR A 315 7.17 -7.35 4.91
C TYR A 315 6.22 -6.51 4.03
N VAL A 316 6.78 -5.73 3.11
CA VAL A 316 6.03 -4.85 2.20
C VAL A 316 6.26 -5.31 0.76
N PRO A 317 5.38 -6.13 0.19
CA PRO A 317 5.50 -6.60 -1.19
C PRO A 317 5.12 -5.51 -2.19
N CYS A 318 5.77 -5.50 -3.36
CA CYS A 318 5.42 -4.58 -4.45
C CYS A 318 4.11 -4.97 -5.15
N VAL A 319 3.76 -6.27 -5.16
CA VAL A 319 2.56 -6.81 -5.81
C VAL A 319 1.94 -7.92 -4.98
N THR A 320 0.63 -8.11 -5.12
CA THR A 320 -0.15 -9.11 -4.36
C THR A 320 0.36 -10.54 -4.56
N ASP A 321 0.91 -10.87 -5.74
CA ASP A 321 1.48 -12.19 -5.98
C ASP A 321 2.71 -12.47 -5.10
N GLN A 322 3.57 -11.48 -4.89
CA GLN A 322 4.70 -11.60 -3.97
C GLN A 322 4.23 -11.79 -2.52
N LYS A 323 3.19 -11.06 -2.10
CA LYS A 323 2.55 -11.28 -0.79
C LYS A 323 2.09 -12.73 -0.63
N ARG A 324 1.35 -13.22 -1.60
CA ARG A 324 0.81 -14.60 -1.57
C ARG A 324 1.93 -15.64 -1.49
N ARG A 325 3.00 -15.50 -2.28
CA ARG A 325 4.16 -16.40 -2.24
C ARG A 325 4.88 -16.35 -0.90
N PHE A 326 5.06 -15.16 -0.33
CA PHE A 326 5.65 -15.01 1.01
C PHE A 326 4.81 -15.71 2.09
N VAL A 327 3.50 -15.48 2.10
CA VAL A 327 2.58 -16.18 3.03
C VAL A 327 2.65 -17.69 2.86
N GLN A 328 2.73 -18.18 1.62
CA GLN A 328 2.90 -19.61 1.34
C GLN A 328 4.25 -20.15 1.83
N ALA A 329 5.35 -19.40 1.63
CA ALA A 329 6.67 -19.79 2.13
C ALA A 329 6.71 -19.86 3.66
N VAL A 330 6.10 -18.89 4.35
CA VAL A 330 5.96 -18.89 5.82
C VAL A 330 5.10 -20.08 6.28
N ALA A 331 3.99 -20.37 5.59
CA ALA A 331 3.11 -21.47 5.92
C ALA A 331 3.75 -22.85 5.68
N ALA A 332 4.52 -23.01 4.60
CA ALA A 332 5.25 -24.24 4.30
C ALA A 332 6.30 -24.59 5.38
N ASN A 333 6.76 -23.60 6.13
CA ASN A 333 7.69 -23.76 7.25
C ASN A 333 7.00 -23.71 8.63
N GLU A 334 5.70 -23.92 8.69
CA GLU A 334 4.88 -23.99 9.91
C GLU A 334 4.90 -22.72 10.77
N MET A 335 5.26 -21.57 10.19
CA MET A 335 5.39 -20.28 10.89
C MET A 335 4.14 -19.38 10.76
N SER A 336 3.03 -19.88 10.25
CA SER A 336 1.79 -19.09 10.05
C SER A 336 1.27 -18.41 11.32
N GLY A 337 1.52 -19.01 12.49
CA GLY A 337 1.11 -18.44 13.77
C GLY A 337 1.91 -17.18 14.19
N GLN A 338 3.01 -16.88 13.50
CA GLN A 338 3.86 -15.71 13.74
C GLN A 338 3.63 -14.62 12.70
N LEU A 339 2.76 -14.87 11.71
CA LEU A 339 2.45 -13.94 10.63
C LEU A 339 1.08 -13.29 10.86
N LEU A 340 1.05 -11.96 10.77
CA LEU A 340 -0.18 -11.17 10.71
C LEU A 340 -0.32 -10.53 9.32
N ASP A 341 -1.30 -10.96 8.55
CA ASP A 341 -1.64 -10.34 7.26
C ASP A 341 -2.63 -9.19 7.50
N ILE A 342 -2.13 -7.95 7.37
CA ILE A 342 -2.89 -6.71 7.61
C ILE A 342 -3.48 -6.11 6.33
N ALA A 343 -3.19 -6.69 5.17
CA ALA A 343 -3.55 -6.15 3.86
C ALA A 343 -4.71 -6.90 3.19
N ASP A 344 -5.58 -7.55 3.97
CA ASP A 344 -6.75 -8.27 3.44
C ASP A 344 -7.97 -7.36 3.35
N ASP A 345 -8.75 -7.45 2.28
CA ASP A 345 -9.95 -6.63 2.00
C ASP A 345 -11.09 -6.83 3.03
N GLY A 346 -11.03 -7.85 3.85
CA GLY A 346 -11.91 -8.07 5.00
C GLY A 346 -11.29 -7.72 6.35
N ALA A 347 -10.38 -6.77 6.34
CA ALA A 347 -9.30 -6.54 7.28
C ALA A 347 -9.62 -6.78 8.77
N ASN A 348 -10.63 -6.15 9.34
CA ASN A 348 -10.82 -6.22 10.79
C ASN A 348 -11.17 -7.63 11.29
N ALA A 349 -12.14 -8.30 10.68
CA ALA A 349 -12.54 -9.64 11.10
C ALA A 349 -11.49 -10.72 10.77
N ALA A 350 -10.67 -10.50 9.73
CA ALA A 350 -9.55 -11.37 9.40
C ALA A 350 -8.38 -11.17 10.37
N ILE A 351 -8.06 -9.93 10.72
CA ILE A 351 -7.05 -9.58 11.72
C ILE A 351 -7.42 -10.14 13.09
N ASP A 352 -8.67 -9.94 13.54
CA ASP A 352 -9.14 -10.47 14.82
C ASP A 352 -8.98 -11.99 14.90
N ARG A 353 -9.33 -12.72 13.85
CA ARG A 353 -9.14 -14.18 13.79
C ARG A 353 -7.68 -14.59 13.85
N GLN A 354 -6.79 -13.87 13.15
CA GLN A 354 -5.36 -14.14 13.17
C GLN A 354 -4.76 -13.86 14.55
N LEU A 355 -5.16 -12.77 15.21
CA LEU A 355 -4.72 -12.44 16.56
C LEU A 355 -5.18 -13.48 17.59
N ILE A 356 -6.44 -13.92 17.51
CA ILE A 356 -6.96 -14.99 18.37
C ILE A 356 -6.18 -16.29 18.15
N ALA A 357 -5.90 -16.64 16.91
CA ALA A 357 -5.10 -17.82 16.57
C ALA A 357 -3.66 -17.71 17.09
N ALA A 358 -3.04 -16.54 16.98
CA ALA A 358 -1.68 -16.29 17.45
C ALA A 358 -1.58 -16.39 18.99
N VAL A 359 -2.56 -15.89 19.72
CA VAL A 359 -2.62 -16.00 21.19
C VAL A 359 -2.75 -17.47 21.62
N GLY A 360 -3.47 -18.27 20.84
CA GLY A 360 -3.62 -19.72 21.10
C GLY A 360 -2.45 -20.57 20.60
N PHE A 361 -1.52 -19.98 19.86
CA PHE A 361 -0.40 -20.71 19.29
C PHE A 361 0.61 -21.09 20.37
N GLN A 362 0.78 -22.38 20.59
CA GLN A 362 1.84 -22.92 21.43
C GLN A 362 2.81 -23.69 20.56
N SER A 363 4.08 -23.28 20.57
CA SER A 363 5.13 -24.05 19.92
C SER A 363 5.22 -25.43 20.60
N GLY A 364 4.89 -26.47 19.84
CA GLY A 364 4.96 -27.86 20.34
C GLY A 364 6.36 -28.48 20.32
N VAL A 365 7.37 -27.74 19.86
CA VAL A 365 8.73 -28.25 19.71
C VAL A 365 9.58 -27.78 20.89
N ALA A 366 10.09 -28.74 21.67
CA ALA A 366 11.03 -28.43 22.74
C ALA A 366 12.39 -27.97 22.15
N SER A 367 13.01 -26.96 22.76
CA SER A 367 14.35 -26.45 22.36
C SER A 367 15.39 -27.56 22.30
N SER A 368 15.27 -28.58 23.17
CA SER A 368 16.14 -29.76 23.19
C SER A 368 16.18 -30.55 21.88
N ARG A 369 15.13 -30.50 21.05
CA ARG A 369 15.12 -31.17 19.76
C ARG A 369 15.89 -30.37 18.71
N PHE A 370 15.83 -29.06 18.75
CA PHE A 370 16.64 -28.19 17.89
C PHE A 370 18.15 -28.43 18.16
N ASP A 371 18.55 -28.42 19.42
CA ASP A 371 19.95 -28.63 19.81
C ASP A 371 20.48 -30.01 19.35
N GLN A 372 19.66 -31.08 19.49
CA GLN A 372 20.02 -32.40 18.99
C GLN A 372 20.24 -32.44 17.47
N ILE A 373 19.32 -31.82 16.72
CA ILE A 373 19.44 -31.75 15.26
C ILE A 373 20.67 -30.92 14.85
N ALA A 374 20.91 -29.81 15.55
CA ALA A 374 22.10 -28.98 15.32
C ALA A 374 23.38 -29.74 15.58
N ASP A 375 23.48 -30.49 16.69
CA ASP A 375 24.64 -31.36 17.01
C ASP A 375 24.86 -32.44 15.92
N GLU A 376 23.78 -33.09 15.47
CA GLU A 376 23.88 -34.07 14.37
C GLU A 376 24.40 -33.44 13.09
N LEU A 377 23.89 -32.22 12.75
CA LEU A 377 24.30 -31.47 11.56
C LEU A 377 25.77 -31.04 11.64
N VAL A 378 26.25 -30.59 12.81
CA VAL A 378 27.68 -30.31 13.05
C VAL A 378 28.53 -31.55 12.72
N GLY A 379 28.08 -32.73 13.19
CA GLY A 379 28.78 -34.00 12.92
C GLY A 379 28.79 -34.35 11.44
N VAL A 380 27.69 -34.14 10.73
CA VAL A 380 27.64 -34.41 9.28
C VAL A 380 28.50 -33.44 8.48
N ARG A 381 28.43 -32.13 8.77
CA ARG A 381 29.24 -31.10 8.10
C ARG A 381 30.74 -31.33 8.32
N SER A 382 31.15 -31.67 9.54
CA SER A 382 32.55 -31.99 9.83
C SER A 382 33.06 -33.17 9.03
N ARG A 383 32.22 -34.20 8.82
CA ARG A 383 32.59 -35.34 7.96
C ARG A 383 32.74 -34.96 6.49
N LEU A 384 31.79 -34.14 5.98
CA LEU A 384 31.86 -33.64 4.60
C LEU A 384 33.04 -32.73 4.37
N THR A 385 33.36 -31.82 5.27
CA THR A 385 34.55 -30.95 5.18
C THR A 385 35.82 -31.75 5.17
N ARG A 386 35.91 -32.78 6.02
CA ARG A 386 37.09 -33.70 6.02
C ARG A 386 37.19 -34.43 4.69
N TYR A 387 36.09 -34.99 4.19
CA TYR A 387 36.07 -35.70 2.91
C TYR A 387 36.49 -34.80 1.75
N LEU A 388 36.01 -33.56 1.71
CA LEU A 388 36.42 -32.57 0.71
C LEU A 388 37.89 -32.19 0.86
N GLY A 389 38.39 -32.06 2.08
CA GLY A 389 39.82 -31.85 2.36
C GLY A 389 40.68 -32.99 1.88
N ASP A 390 40.26 -34.24 2.12
CA ASP A 390 40.95 -35.44 1.65
C ASP A 390 40.91 -35.58 0.12
N LEU A 391 39.80 -35.14 -0.52
CA LEU A 391 39.63 -35.23 -1.97
C LEU A 391 40.40 -34.15 -2.74
N HIS A 392 40.47 -32.95 -2.19
CA HIS A 392 41.07 -31.77 -2.84
C HIS A 392 42.35 -31.29 -2.15
N GLY A 393 42.73 -31.91 -1.05
CA GLY A 393 43.99 -31.63 -0.38
C GLY A 393 45.17 -31.96 -1.27
N VAL A 394 46.13 -31.04 -1.35
CA VAL A 394 47.40 -31.30 -2.04
C VAL A 394 48.12 -32.39 -1.27
N SER A 395 48.34 -33.56 -1.88
CA SER A 395 49.23 -34.58 -1.34
C SER A 395 50.60 -33.94 -1.16
N GLN A 396 51.04 -33.72 0.08
CA GLN A 396 52.41 -33.42 0.37
C GLN A 396 53.17 -34.74 0.24
N GLU A 397 53.78 -34.98 -0.93
CA GLU A 397 54.89 -35.94 -1.06
C GLU A 397 56.17 -35.29 -0.60
#